data_91e1df51c54f930d24e97486418ba948
#
_entry.id   91e1df51c54f930d24e97486418ba948
#
_cell.length_a   1.000
_cell.length_b   1.000
_cell.length_c   1.000
_cell.angle_alpha   90.00
_cell.angle_beta   90.00
_cell.angle_gamma   90.00
#
_symmetry.space_group_name_H-M   'P 1'
#
loop_
_entity.id
_entity.type
_entity.pdbx_description
1 polymer ?
#
loop_
_entity_poly.entity_id
_entity_poly.type
_entity_poly.pdbx_seq_one_letter_code
_entity_poly.pdbx_strand_id
1 'polypeptide(L)'
;NAYVVEPPPPALNSMAHANDRWLPAGQKLVFHMVLIGYALEQLPLVIVAWQRALERGLTKSRSRLELEQVQWQDSEGQLIPVWTATKAHIQPHAASLHIPPLPTATQALQLHIHTPLRLQHQGHALPPNKLTPRTLISHLARRAALMLEFHANQTHWGTQVPAAVALAEQVD
;
A
#
# COMPACT_ATOMS: atom_id res chain seq x y z
N ASN A 1 -1.73 8.23 7.40
CA ASN A 1 -2.23 6.92 7.82
C ASN A 1 -1.07 5.95 7.94
N ALA A 2 -1.04 5.20 9.04
CA ALA A 2 -0.03 4.17 9.31
C ALA A 2 -0.24 2.87 8.52
N TYR A 3 -1.22 2.81 7.66
CA TYR A 3 -1.51 1.64 6.83
C TYR A 3 -2.10 2.04 5.48
N VAL A 4 -1.94 1.14 4.51
CA VAL A 4 -2.57 1.21 3.18
C VAL A 4 -3.22 -0.15 2.92
N VAL A 5 -4.47 -0.14 2.45
CA VAL A 5 -5.15 -1.35 1.97
C VAL A 5 -5.11 -1.32 0.46
N GLU A 6 -4.55 -2.36 -0.13
CA GLU A 6 -4.45 -2.53 -1.57
C GLU A 6 -5.51 -3.54 -2.02
N PRO A 7 -6.47 -3.12 -2.84
CA PRO A 7 -7.47 -4.04 -3.38
C PRO A 7 -6.81 -5.09 -4.27
N PRO A 8 -7.47 -6.24 -4.49
CA PRO A 8 -6.98 -7.23 -5.44
C PRO A 8 -6.70 -6.58 -6.81
N PRO A 9 -5.58 -6.94 -7.47
CA PRO A 9 -5.30 -6.42 -8.79
C PRO A 9 -6.43 -6.74 -9.77
N PRO A 10 -6.74 -5.87 -10.75
CA PRO A 10 -7.73 -6.17 -11.77
C PRO A 10 -7.33 -7.45 -12.52
N ALA A 11 -8.25 -8.39 -12.66
CA ALA A 11 -8.00 -9.56 -13.51
C ALA A 11 -7.77 -9.07 -14.94
N LEU A 12 -6.62 -9.44 -15.51
CA LEU A 12 -6.15 -8.98 -16.84
C LEU A 12 -7.14 -9.28 -17.97
N ASN A 13 -8.13 -10.13 -17.76
CA ASN A 13 -9.05 -10.64 -18.79
C ASN A 13 -10.53 -10.29 -18.61
N SER A 14 -10.91 -9.44 -17.65
CA SER A 14 -12.33 -9.08 -17.50
C SER A 14 -12.64 -7.79 -18.25
N MET A 15 -13.33 -7.89 -19.37
CA MET A 15 -14.02 -6.76 -20.05
C MET A 15 -15.23 -6.24 -19.25
N ALA A 16 -15.49 -6.76 -18.06
CA ALA A 16 -16.51 -6.23 -17.15
C ALA A 16 -16.04 -4.86 -16.61
N HIS A 17 -16.92 -3.90 -16.62
CA HIS A 17 -16.72 -2.54 -16.15
C HIS A 17 -15.87 -2.53 -14.87
N ALA A 18 -14.80 -1.77 -14.87
CA ALA A 18 -13.65 -1.83 -13.95
C ALA A 18 -13.97 -1.69 -12.45
N ASN A 19 -15.23 -1.54 -12.06
CA ASN A 19 -15.66 -1.24 -10.69
C ASN A 19 -16.46 -2.35 -10.00
N ASP A 20 -17.02 -3.32 -10.71
CA ASP A 20 -17.88 -4.34 -10.10
C ASP A 20 -17.26 -5.73 -10.29
N ARG A 21 -16.60 -6.22 -9.22
CA ARG A 21 -16.16 -7.60 -9.17
C ARG A 21 -17.15 -8.43 -8.37
N TRP A 22 -17.80 -9.35 -9.05
CA TRP A 22 -18.55 -10.40 -8.40
C TRP A 22 -17.60 -11.50 -7.94
N LEU A 23 -17.60 -11.77 -6.65
CA LEU A 23 -16.91 -12.90 -6.07
C LEU A 23 -17.97 -13.94 -5.69
N PRO A 24 -18.05 -15.09 -6.39
CA PRO A 24 -18.96 -16.15 -6.03
C PRO A 24 -18.74 -16.66 -4.61
N ALA A 25 -19.79 -17.14 -3.97
CA ALA A 25 -19.69 -17.76 -2.64
C ALA A 25 -18.69 -18.94 -2.68
N GLY A 26 -17.83 -19.02 -1.66
CA GLY A 26 -16.79 -20.05 -1.55
C GLY A 26 -15.49 -19.72 -2.31
N GLN A 27 -15.44 -18.64 -3.06
CA GLN A 27 -14.16 -18.19 -3.64
C GLN A 27 -13.31 -17.37 -2.67
N LYS A 28 -12.00 -17.49 -2.83
CA LYS A 28 -11.02 -16.74 -2.02
C LYS A 28 -10.89 -15.32 -2.50
N LEU A 29 -10.95 -14.39 -1.55
CA LEU A 29 -10.56 -12.99 -1.75
C LEU A 29 -9.16 -12.79 -1.18
N VAL A 30 -8.24 -12.30 -1.99
CA VAL A 30 -6.90 -11.91 -1.56
C VAL A 30 -6.74 -10.41 -1.74
N PHE A 31 -6.27 -9.74 -0.71
CA PHE A 31 -5.91 -8.32 -0.77
C PHE A 31 -4.63 -8.11 0.04
N HIS A 32 -3.94 -7.02 -0.22
CA HIS A 32 -2.72 -6.67 0.47
C HIS A 32 -2.95 -5.50 1.42
N MET A 33 -2.16 -5.48 2.50
CA MET A 33 -2.14 -4.38 3.45
C MET A 33 -0.70 -4.05 3.80
N VAL A 34 -0.34 -2.78 3.62
CA VAL A 34 0.97 -2.27 4.05
C VAL A 34 0.80 -1.63 5.41
N LEU A 35 1.56 -2.11 6.39
CA LEU A 35 1.68 -1.49 7.71
C LEU A 35 2.99 -0.70 7.77
N ILE A 36 2.96 0.49 8.38
CA ILE A 36 4.08 1.43 8.34
C ILE A 36 4.51 1.76 9.78
N GLY A 37 5.81 1.59 10.03
CA GLY A 37 6.42 1.95 11.32
C GLY A 37 5.77 1.25 12.50
N TYR A 38 5.36 1.99 13.52
CA TYR A 38 4.75 1.44 14.74
C TYR A 38 3.47 0.64 14.52
N ALA A 39 2.81 0.77 13.36
CA ALA A 39 1.66 -0.06 13.06
C ALA A 39 2.01 -1.54 12.93
N LEU A 40 3.29 -1.87 12.66
CA LEU A 40 3.76 -3.26 12.63
C LEU A 40 3.62 -3.95 14.00
N GLU A 41 3.85 -3.23 15.09
CA GLU A 41 3.68 -3.74 16.46
C GLU A 41 2.21 -4.04 16.78
N GLN A 42 1.29 -3.42 16.06
CA GLN A 42 -0.15 -3.59 16.22
C GLN A 42 -0.74 -4.68 15.31
N LEU A 43 0.10 -5.49 14.66
CA LEU A 43 -0.37 -6.55 13.76
C LEU A 43 -1.41 -7.48 14.42
N PRO A 44 -1.30 -7.90 15.70
CA PRO A 44 -2.35 -8.70 16.36
C PRO A 44 -3.70 -8.01 16.36
N LEU A 45 -3.71 -6.72 16.68
CA LEU A 45 -4.95 -5.93 16.73
C LEU A 45 -5.55 -5.74 15.32
N VAL A 46 -4.69 -5.55 14.32
CA VAL A 46 -5.11 -5.45 12.91
C VAL A 46 -5.78 -6.73 12.44
N ILE A 47 -5.22 -7.89 12.79
CA ILE A 47 -5.82 -9.19 12.44
C ILE A 47 -7.20 -9.34 13.08
N VAL A 48 -7.33 -9.06 14.37
CA VAL A 48 -8.63 -9.12 15.07
C VAL A 48 -9.64 -8.14 14.49
N ALA A 49 -9.19 -6.94 14.12
CA ALA A 49 -10.05 -5.94 13.49
C ALA A 49 -10.60 -6.44 12.15
N TRP A 50 -9.75 -7.05 11.32
CA TRP A 50 -10.15 -7.65 10.05
C TRP A 50 -11.10 -8.84 10.24
N GLN A 51 -10.81 -9.75 11.17
CA GLN A 51 -11.73 -10.85 11.49
C GLN A 51 -13.14 -10.32 11.78
N ARG A 52 -13.24 -9.38 12.70
CA ARG A 52 -14.53 -8.78 13.08
C ARG A 52 -15.21 -8.02 11.95
N ALA A 53 -14.44 -7.33 11.11
CA ALA A 53 -14.98 -6.59 9.98
C ALA A 53 -15.55 -7.56 8.91
N LEU A 54 -14.83 -8.63 8.62
CA LEU A 54 -15.22 -9.67 7.67
C LEU A 54 -16.45 -10.44 8.15
N GLU A 55 -16.50 -10.81 9.42
CA GLU A 55 -17.66 -11.47 10.04
C GLU A 55 -18.92 -10.59 10.03
N ARG A 56 -18.77 -9.27 10.23
CA ARG A 56 -19.89 -8.32 10.13
C ARG A 56 -20.36 -8.10 8.72
N GLY A 57 -19.53 -8.43 7.76
CA GLY A 57 -19.78 -8.33 6.34
C GLY A 57 -19.28 -7.04 5.72
N LEU A 58 -18.69 -7.20 4.55
CA LEU A 58 -18.22 -6.11 3.70
C LEU A 58 -19.30 -5.70 2.71
N THR A 59 -19.13 -4.53 2.13
CA THR A 59 -19.97 -3.94 1.11
C THR A 59 -21.37 -3.52 1.62
N LYS A 60 -22.16 -2.90 0.75
CA LYS A 60 -23.52 -2.47 1.04
C LYS A 60 -24.44 -3.65 1.35
N SER A 61 -24.18 -4.81 0.76
CA SER A 61 -24.94 -6.07 0.98
C SER A 61 -24.54 -6.80 2.26
N ARG A 62 -23.53 -6.33 2.99
CA ARG A 62 -22.98 -6.99 4.18
C ARG A 62 -22.63 -8.45 3.95
N SER A 63 -21.99 -8.74 2.81
CA SER A 63 -21.50 -10.08 2.50
C SER A 63 -20.45 -10.50 3.52
N ARG A 64 -20.71 -11.58 4.25
CA ARG A 64 -19.82 -12.11 5.27
C ARG A 64 -18.69 -12.88 4.63
N LEU A 65 -17.50 -12.71 5.18
CA LEU A 65 -16.30 -13.45 4.78
C LEU A 65 -15.62 -13.99 6.05
N GLU A 66 -14.82 -15.01 5.88
CA GLU A 66 -13.99 -15.57 6.92
C GLU A 66 -12.51 -15.29 6.60
N LEU A 67 -11.74 -14.85 7.60
CA LEU A 67 -10.30 -14.70 7.46
C LEU A 67 -9.63 -16.06 7.62
N GLU A 68 -9.11 -16.62 6.54
CA GLU A 68 -8.44 -17.93 6.57
C GLU A 68 -7.00 -17.83 7.06
N GLN A 69 -6.24 -16.87 6.50
CA GLN A 69 -4.82 -16.69 6.82
C GLN A 69 -4.34 -15.29 6.55
N VAL A 70 -3.28 -14.93 7.25
CA VAL A 70 -2.48 -13.73 6.98
C VAL A 70 -1.05 -14.16 6.69
N GLN A 71 -0.47 -13.64 5.63
CA GLN A 71 0.88 -13.92 5.19
C GLN A 71 1.70 -12.64 5.17
N TRP A 72 2.96 -12.75 5.54
CA TRP A 72 3.98 -11.73 5.33
C TRP A 72 4.61 -11.94 3.96
N GLN A 73 4.74 -10.87 3.20
CA GLN A 73 5.51 -10.90 1.95
C GLN A 73 6.89 -10.32 2.22
N ASP A 74 7.91 -11.14 2.02
CA ASP A 74 9.30 -10.72 2.21
C ASP A 74 9.83 -9.87 1.03
N SER A 75 11.10 -9.48 1.11
CA SER A 75 11.76 -8.68 0.07
C SER A 75 11.94 -9.40 -1.27
N GLU A 76 11.86 -10.71 -1.27
CA GLU A 76 11.95 -11.57 -2.46
C GLU A 76 10.57 -11.88 -3.05
N GLY A 77 9.51 -11.39 -2.40
CA GLY A 77 8.13 -11.64 -2.80
C GLY A 77 7.57 -12.96 -2.30
N GLN A 78 8.29 -13.69 -1.43
CA GLN A 78 7.82 -14.95 -0.86
C GLN A 78 6.76 -14.69 0.22
N LEU A 79 5.73 -15.52 0.25
CA LEU A 79 4.63 -15.41 1.19
C LEU A 79 4.85 -16.38 2.37
N ILE A 80 5.06 -15.82 3.55
CA ILE A 80 5.32 -16.56 4.78
C ILE A 80 4.07 -16.46 5.68
N PRO A 81 3.45 -17.60 6.09
CA PRO A 81 2.30 -17.57 6.97
C PRO A 81 2.64 -16.95 8.34
N VAL A 82 1.87 -15.92 8.72
CA VAL A 82 2.01 -15.22 10.01
C VAL A 82 0.88 -15.62 10.96
N TRP A 83 -0.30 -15.85 10.42
CA TRP A 83 -1.47 -16.25 11.18
C TRP A 83 -2.39 -17.14 10.33
N THR A 84 -3.01 -18.12 10.96
CA THR A 84 -4.05 -18.95 10.34
C THR A 84 -5.20 -19.15 11.31
N ALA A 85 -6.42 -19.31 10.78
CA ALA A 85 -7.62 -19.54 11.59
C ALA A 85 -7.50 -20.81 12.46
N THR A 86 -6.77 -21.82 12.00
CA THR A 86 -6.55 -23.09 12.72
C THR A 86 -5.62 -22.97 13.92
N LYS A 87 -4.64 -22.09 13.86
CA LYS A 87 -3.64 -21.92 14.93
C LYS A 87 -3.93 -20.77 15.88
N ALA A 88 -4.73 -19.80 15.47
CA ALA A 88 -5.21 -18.65 16.26
C ALA A 88 -4.13 -17.81 16.98
N HIS A 89 -2.85 -18.07 16.76
CA HIS A 89 -1.73 -17.28 17.29
C HIS A 89 -0.80 -16.81 16.17
N ILE A 90 -0.16 -15.68 16.41
CA ILE A 90 0.79 -15.09 15.46
C ILE A 90 2.10 -15.83 15.55
N GLN A 91 2.60 -16.26 14.40
CA GLN A 91 3.91 -16.91 14.29
C GLN A 91 5.02 -15.86 14.26
N PRO A 92 6.19 -16.16 14.82
CA PRO A 92 7.35 -15.29 14.69
C PRO A 92 7.65 -15.00 13.22
N HIS A 93 7.85 -13.75 12.90
CA HIS A 93 8.21 -13.29 11.56
C HIS A 93 9.20 -12.14 11.67
N ALA A 94 10.11 -12.04 10.73
CA ALA A 94 11.06 -10.94 10.66
C ALA A 94 10.54 -9.89 9.68
N ALA A 95 10.03 -8.79 10.22
CA ALA A 95 9.69 -7.62 9.42
C ALA A 95 10.97 -6.80 9.20
N SER A 96 11.69 -7.04 8.13
CA SER A 96 12.81 -6.21 7.70
C SER A 96 12.48 -5.46 6.43
N LEU A 97 12.76 -4.16 6.42
CA LEU A 97 12.68 -3.38 5.19
C LEU A 97 13.96 -3.61 4.39
N HIS A 98 13.84 -4.17 3.20
CA HIS A 98 14.91 -4.21 2.23
C HIS A 98 14.69 -3.12 1.20
N ILE A 99 15.60 -2.14 1.16
CA ILE A 99 15.62 -1.13 0.11
C ILE A 99 16.57 -1.64 -0.98
N PRO A 100 16.07 -1.99 -2.17
CA PRO A 100 16.95 -2.45 -3.24
C PRO A 100 17.97 -1.37 -3.60
N PRO A 101 19.19 -1.75 -3.99
CA PRO A 101 20.18 -0.78 -4.44
C PRO A 101 19.65 -0.02 -5.66
N LEU A 102 19.94 1.28 -5.70
CA LEU A 102 19.59 2.08 -6.86
C LEU A 102 20.31 1.53 -8.10
N PRO A 103 19.58 1.37 -9.22
CA PRO A 103 20.22 0.96 -10.47
C PRO A 103 21.27 2.00 -10.86
N THR A 104 22.47 1.54 -11.24
CA THR A 104 23.53 2.39 -11.75
C THR A 104 23.10 3.03 -13.07
N ALA A 105 23.11 4.35 -13.16
CA ALA A 105 22.91 5.14 -14.37
C ALA A 105 21.60 4.84 -15.14
N THR A 106 20.45 5.11 -14.55
CA THR A 106 19.19 5.14 -15.30
C THR A 106 19.04 6.51 -15.95
N GLN A 107 19.13 6.57 -17.29
CA GLN A 107 18.93 7.83 -18.06
C GLN A 107 17.43 8.16 -18.23
N ALA A 108 16.58 7.17 -18.19
CA ALA A 108 15.12 7.33 -18.31
C ALA A 108 14.38 6.30 -17.47
N LEU A 109 13.26 6.72 -16.88
CA LEU A 109 12.36 5.87 -16.12
C LEU A 109 10.97 5.92 -16.76
N GLN A 110 10.40 4.76 -17.06
CA GLN A 110 9.02 4.64 -17.51
C GLN A 110 8.15 4.16 -16.34
N LEU A 111 7.13 4.94 -15.98
CA LEU A 111 6.20 4.61 -14.91
C LEU A 111 4.86 4.17 -15.49
N HIS A 112 4.45 2.94 -15.18
CA HIS A 112 3.13 2.41 -15.53
C HIS A 112 2.20 2.46 -14.31
N ILE A 113 1.11 3.23 -14.39
CA ILE A 113 0.13 3.36 -13.34
C ILE A 113 -1.03 2.41 -13.63
N HIS A 114 -1.11 1.29 -12.89
CA HIS A 114 -2.11 0.24 -13.11
C HIS A 114 -3.37 0.39 -12.24
N THR A 115 -3.34 1.28 -11.25
CA THR A 115 -4.47 1.54 -10.34
C THR A 115 -4.84 3.02 -10.40
N PRO A 116 -6.07 3.41 -10.04
CA PRO A 116 -6.46 4.82 -10.01
C PRO A 116 -5.53 5.63 -9.10
N LEU A 117 -4.85 6.60 -9.67
CA LEU A 117 -3.99 7.55 -8.93
C LEU A 117 -4.79 8.84 -8.68
N ARG A 118 -4.94 9.20 -7.39
CA ARG A 118 -5.53 10.47 -7.01
C ARG A 118 -4.50 11.32 -6.26
N LEU A 119 -4.01 12.33 -6.91
CA LEU A 119 -3.19 13.38 -6.30
C LEU A 119 -4.02 14.63 -6.07
N GLN A 120 -3.66 15.40 -5.06
CA GLN A 120 -4.32 16.66 -4.74
C GLN A 120 -3.30 17.81 -4.79
N HIS A 121 -3.67 18.90 -5.41
CA HIS A 121 -2.93 20.16 -5.39
C HIS A 121 -3.83 21.26 -4.89
N GLN A 122 -3.41 21.99 -3.85
CA GLN A 122 -4.20 23.04 -3.21
C GLN A 122 -5.64 22.62 -2.83
N GLY A 123 -5.81 21.38 -2.31
CA GLY A 123 -7.11 20.85 -1.90
C GLY A 123 -7.98 20.28 -3.04
N HIS A 124 -7.60 20.46 -4.29
CA HIS A 124 -8.33 19.95 -5.46
C HIS A 124 -7.65 18.73 -6.09
N ALA A 125 -8.44 17.85 -6.68
CA ALA A 125 -7.89 16.72 -7.42
C ALA A 125 -7.08 17.21 -8.62
N LEU A 126 -5.85 16.71 -8.76
CA LEU A 126 -4.99 17.03 -9.89
C LEU A 126 -5.52 16.32 -11.15
N PRO A 127 -5.85 17.07 -12.22
CA PRO A 127 -6.29 16.44 -13.46
C PRO A 127 -5.12 15.73 -14.16
N PRO A 128 -5.37 14.66 -14.96
CA PRO A 128 -4.32 13.86 -15.58
C PRO A 128 -3.33 14.66 -16.44
N ASN A 129 -3.81 15.67 -17.15
CA ASN A 129 -2.98 16.54 -17.99
C ASN A 129 -2.05 17.50 -17.21
N LYS A 130 -2.20 17.58 -15.88
CA LYS A 130 -1.32 18.34 -14.98
C LYS A 130 -0.33 17.43 -14.22
N LEU A 131 -0.40 16.12 -14.44
CA LEU A 131 0.56 15.20 -13.86
C LEU A 131 1.88 15.28 -14.62
N THR A 132 2.87 15.86 -13.97
CA THR A 132 4.25 15.95 -14.48
C THR A 132 5.17 15.10 -13.59
N PRO A 133 6.36 14.67 -14.06
CA PRO A 133 7.36 13.99 -13.23
C PRO A 133 7.66 14.79 -11.95
N ARG A 134 7.87 16.09 -12.08
CA ARG A 134 8.08 17.00 -10.93
C ARG A 134 6.96 16.92 -9.90
N THR A 135 5.70 17.00 -10.35
CA THR A 135 4.55 16.94 -9.46
C THR A 135 4.51 15.60 -8.72
N LEU A 136 4.72 14.50 -9.43
CA LEU A 136 4.74 13.16 -8.85
C LEU A 136 5.85 13.01 -7.82
N ILE A 137 7.09 13.34 -8.18
CA ILE A 137 8.26 13.21 -7.28
C ILE A 137 8.08 14.10 -6.04
N SER A 138 7.57 15.34 -6.20
CA SER A 138 7.29 16.22 -5.08
C SER A 138 6.26 15.63 -4.10
N HIS A 139 5.20 15.00 -4.63
CA HIS A 139 4.22 14.31 -3.79
C HIS A 139 4.80 13.08 -3.09
N LEU A 140 5.62 12.29 -3.78
CA LEU A 140 6.29 11.12 -3.20
C LEU A 140 7.27 11.53 -2.10
N ALA A 141 8.11 12.53 -2.33
CA ALA A 141 9.07 13.06 -1.35
C ALA A 141 8.36 13.53 -0.07
N ARG A 142 7.30 14.35 -0.23
CA ARG A 142 6.49 14.80 0.92
C ARG A 142 5.83 13.64 1.65
N ARG A 143 5.30 12.67 0.92
CA ARG A 143 4.67 11.49 1.52
C ARG A 143 5.68 10.65 2.29
N ALA A 144 6.86 10.41 1.73
CA ALA A 144 7.94 9.67 2.39
C ALA A 144 8.40 10.39 3.67
N ALA A 145 8.62 11.71 3.61
CA ALA A 145 9.01 12.49 4.78
C ALA A 145 7.97 12.42 5.90
N LEU A 146 6.68 12.58 5.59
CA LEU A 146 5.60 12.45 6.58
C LEU A 146 5.50 11.03 7.15
N MET A 147 5.75 10.00 6.35
CA MET A 147 5.76 8.62 6.86
C MET A 147 6.92 8.39 7.84
N LEU A 148 8.11 8.88 7.53
CA LEU A 148 9.28 8.78 8.38
C LEU A 148 9.12 9.57 9.68
N GLU A 149 8.58 10.78 9.60
CA GLU A 149 8.35 11.65 10.76
C GLU A 149 7.31 11.08 11.72
N PHE A 150 6.14 10.69 11.20
CA PHE A 150 5.02 10.28 12.05
C PHE A 150 5.02 8.79 12.42
N HIS A 151 5.73 7.95 11.69
CA HIS A 151 5.65 6.50 11.87
C HIS A 151 6.98 5.80 12.10
N ALA A 152 8.11 6.50 11.93
CA ALA A 152 9.43 5.93 12.14
C ALA A 152 10.30 6.74 13.12
N ASN A 153 9.76 7.77 13.76
CA ASN A 153 10.46 8.64 14.72
C ASN A 153 11.71 9.32 14.16
N GLN A 154 11.74 9.58 12.86
CA GLN A 154 12.85 10.21 12.16
C GLN A 154 12.48 11.64 11.78
N THR A 155 12.82 12.59 12.66
CA THR A 155 12.40 14.00 12.57
C THR A 155 13.14 14.85 11.54
N HIS A 156 14.22 14.34 10.94
CA HIS A 156 15.08 15.15 10.08
C HIS A 156 14.66 15.21 8.61
N TRP A 157 13.76 14.35 8.19
CA TRP A 157 13.37 14.24 6.78
C TRP A 157 12.54 15.40 6.28
N GLY A 158 11.78 16.05 7.15
CA GLY A 158 11.00 17.24 6.80
C GLY A 158 11.85 18.38 6.23
N THR A 159 13.09 18.52 6.73
CA THR A 159 14.03 19.54 6.26
C THR A 159 14.63 19.22 4.89
N GLN A 160 14.61 17.97 4.45
CA GLN A 160 15.16 17.53 3.16
C GLN A 160 14.13 17.60 2.01
N VAL A 161 12.84 17.76 2.33
CA VAL A 161 11.78 17.86 1.30
C VAL A 161 12.01 19.01 0.32
N PRO A 162 12.40 20.23 0.75
CA PRO A 162 12.69 21.31 -0.20
C PRO A 162 13.82 20.96 -1.18
N ALA A 163 14.88 20.30 -0.72
CA ALA A 163 15.97 19.86 -1.59
C ALA A 163 15.52 18.79 -2.59
N ALA A 164 14.73 17.81 -2.14
CA ALA A 164 14.15 16.77 -3.03
C ALA A 164 13.20 17.37 -4.07
N VAL A 165 12.41 18.38 -3.70
CA VAL A 165 11.55 19.10 -4.63
C VAL A 165 12.36 19.90 -5.64
N ALA A 166 13.44 20.57 -5.21
CA ALA A 166 14.34 21.29 -6.12
C ALA A 166 15.02 20.35 -7.13
N LEU A 167 15.40 19.13 -6.70
CA LEU A 167 15.93 18.12 -7.63
C LEU A 167 14.84 17.64 -8.62
N ALA A 168 13.60 17.52 -8.17
CA ALA A 168 12.49 17.15 -9.05
C ALA A 168 12.22 18.22 -10.14
N GLU A 169 12.61 19.48 -9.92
CA GLU A 169 12.49 20.55 -10.92
C GLU A 169 13.43 20.38 -12.12
N GLN A 170 14.46 19.53 -11.98
CA GLN A 170 15.43 19.22 -13.01
C GLN A 170 15.04 18.00 -13.86
N VAL A 171 13.92 17.36 -13.53
CA VAL A 171 13.40 16.19 -14.26
C VAL A 171 12.34 16.66 -15.25
N ASP A 172 12.60 16.43 -16.52
CA ASP A 172 11.69 16.72 -17.63
C ASP A 172 10.67 15.60 -17.90
#